data_c47ed6191c1600428b07e577cd201ac8
#
_entry.id   c47ed6191c1600428b07e577cd201ac8
#
_cell.length_a   1.000
_cell.length_b   1.000
_cell.length_c   1.000
_cell.angle_alpha   90.00
_cell.angle_beta   90.00
_cell.angle_gamma   90.00
#
_symmetry.space_group_name_H-M   'P 1'
#
loop_
_entity.id
_entity.type
_entity.pdbx_description
1 polymer ?
#
loop_
_entity_poly.entity_id
_entity_poly.type
_entity_poly.pdbx_seq_one_letter_code
_entity_poly.pdbx_strand_id
1 'polypeptide(L)'
;MGATWSPGSRWTITAYSDFAYFAWPKYHTRQSTQSWDHLLNILYLPARSWTLGARVRYKEKAGNATGRLRFYASVTMKNWSSKTSVDYTKYREGNAGSGTGNASSSGTQNASSSGYLLNENIGYHWRWLRLQGSFGYFHTQDFASRIYAYEPGLLYQMSFGSYFGEGIRYALVARSEISHHLLVIAKLGSTDYFDRTHISSGLQEIAGSHQMDLEVQVKWKW
;
A
#
# COMPACT_ATOMS: atom_id res chain seq x y z
N MET A 1 -8.64 -8.66 -20.10
CA MET A 1 -7.63 -9.24 -21.01
C MET A 1 -6.26 -8.70 -20.65
N GLY A 2 -5.19 -9.51 -20.74
CA GLY A 2 -3.83 -9.07 -20.41
C GLY A 2 -2.78 -9.81 -21.21
N ALA A 3 -1.59 -9.22 -21.29
CA ALA A 3 -0.43 -9.79 -21.95
C ALA A 3 0.83 -9.51 -21.14
N THR A 4 1.77 -10.42 -21.22
CA THR A 4 3.13 -10.24 -20.69
C THR A 4 4.10 -10.42 -21.84
N TRP A 5 5.00 -9.46 -21.99
CA TRP A 5 6.03 -9.45 -23.01
C TRP A 5 7.39 -9.30 -22.36
N SER A 6 8.34 -10.15 -22.73
CA SER A 6 9.71 -10.17 -22.17
C SER A 6 10.74 -10.02 -23.31
N PRO A 7 11.03 -8.77 -23.74
CA PRO A 7 12.06 -8.55 -24.74
C PRO A 7 13.45 -8.79 -24.12
N GLY A 8 13.98 -9.98 -24.35
CA GLY A 8 15.24 -10.43 -23.77
C GLY A 8 15.12 -10.82 -22.29
N SER A 9 16.27 -11.09 -21.65
CA SER A 9 16.34 -11.62 -20.28
C SER A 9 16.23 -10.55 -19.18
N ARG A 10 16.22 -9.26 -19.53
CA ARG A 10 16.30 -8.16 -18.55
C ARG A 10 14.99 -7.39 -18.39
N TRP A 11 14.06 -7.51 -19.31
CA TRP A 11 12.83 -6.76 -19.31
C TRP A 11 11.62 -7.67 -19.19
N THR A 12 10.66 -7.26 -18.40
CA THR A 12 9.33 -7.85 -18.38
C THR A 12 8.29 -6.74 -18.32
N ILE A 13 7.41 -6.71 -19.30
CA ILE A 13 6.33 -5.74 -19.41
C ILE A 13 5.02 -6.49 -19.33
N THR A 14 4.21 -6.16 -18.34
CA THR A 14 2.88 -6.77 -18.15
C THR A 14 1.84 -5.67 -18.25
N ALA A 15 0.85 -5.87 -19.10
CA ALA A 15 -0.28 -4.97 -19.23
C ALA A 15 -1.57 -5.76 -19.14
N TYR A 16 -2.58 -5.23 -18.45
CA TYR A 16 -3.92 -5.74 -18.53
C TYR A 16 -4.97 -4.62 -18.53
N SER A 17 -6.11 -4.94 -19.12
CA SER A 17 -7.31 -4.12 -19.08
C SER A 17 -8.47 -5.02 -18.72
N ASP A 18 -9.19 -4.66 -17.69
CA ASP A 18 -10.35 -5.38 -17.20
C ASP A 18 -11.59 -4.48 -17.18
N PHE A 19 -12.70 -5.03 -17.61
CA PHE A 19 -14.00 -4.36 -17.62
C PHE A 19 -15.00 -5.23 -16.87
N ALA A 20 -15.72 -4.63 -15.94
CA ALA A 20 -16.80 -5.28 -15.21
C ALA A 20 -18.05 -4.42 -15.25
N TYR A 21 -19.17 -5.05 -15.61
CA TYR A 21 -20.50 -4.46 -15.56
C TYR A 21 -21.31 -5.14 -14.46
N PHE A 22 -21.87 -4.32 -13.56
CA PHE A 22 -22.70 -4.78 -12.46
C PHE A 22 -24.15 -4.37 -12.77
N ALA A 23 -24.94 -5.29 -13.25
CA ALA A 23 -26.32 -5.05 -13.65
C ALA A 23 -27.24 -4.68 -12.47
N TRP A 24 -26.91 -5.18 -11.26
CA TRP A 24 -27.71 -4.95 -10.07
C TRP A 24 -27.09 -3.83 -9.21
N PRO A 25 -27.93 -2.95 -8.60
CA PRO A 25 -27.45 -1.96 -7.64
C PRO A 25 -26.66 -2.62 -6.51
N LYS A 26 -25.51 -2.04 -6.18
CA LYS A 26 -24.72 -2.44 -5.01
C LYS A 26 -25.05 -1.50 -3.84
N TYR A 27 -24.65 -1.92 -2.64
CA TYR A 27 -24.69 -1.06 -1.46
C TYR A 27 -24.05 0.31 -1.78
N HIS A 28 -24.75 1.39 -1.49
CA HIS A 28 -24.43 2.78 -1.86
C HIS A 28 -24.58 3.19 -3.35
N THR A 29 -25.05 2.30 -4.23
CA THR A 29 -25.33 2.70 -5.62
C THR A 29 -26.78 2.36 -6.00
N ARG A 30 -27.51 3.35 -6.50
CA ARG A 30 -28.94 3.17 -6.92
C ARG A 30 -29.11 2.62 -8.32
N GLN A 31 -28.03 2.55 -9.09
CA GLN A 31 -28.05 2.16 -10.51
C GLN A 31 -26.98 1.11 -10.81
N SER A 32 -27.10 0.48 -11.97
CA SER A 32 -26.05 -0.35 -12.54
C SER A 32 -24.73 0.40 -12.62
N THR A 33 -23.63 -0.25 -12.34
CA THR A 33 -22.30 0.40 -12.33
C THR A 33 -21.34 -0.32 -13.24
N GLN A 34 -20.47 0.46 -13.87
CA GLN A 34 -19.34 -0.03 -14.65
C GLN A 34 -18.05 0.17 -13.89
N SER A 35 -17.06 -0.67 -14.14
CA SER A 35 -15.74 -0.57 -13.59
C SER A 35 -14.70 -0.91 -14.65
N TRP A 36 -13.72 -0.04 -14.78
CA TRP A 36 -12.52 -0.26 -15.59
C TRP A 36 -11.30 -0.38 -14.68
N ASP A 37 -10.40 -1.29 -15.01
CA ASP A 37 -9.13 -1.47 -14.30
C ASP A 37 -8.02 -1.72 -15.32
N HIS A 38 -7.11 -0.77 -15.46
CA HIS A 38 -5.97 -0.84 -16.37
C HIS A 38 -4.69 -0.86 -15.56
N LEU A 39 -3.79 -1.76 -15.90
CA LEU A 39 -2.47 -1.85 -15.27
C LEU A 39 -1.39 -2.00 -16.33
N LEU A 40 -0.32 -1.23 -16.15
CA LEU A 40 0.96 -1.41 -16.81
C LEU A 40 2.03 -1.59 -15.75
N ASN A 41 2.79 -2.66 -15.84
CA ASN A 41 3.92 -2.94 -14.95
C ASN A 41 5.15 -3.23 -15.80
N ILE A 42 6.21 -2.48 -15.57
CA ILE A 42 7.50 -2.63 -16.26
C ILE A 42 8.51 -3.03 -15.19
N LEU A 43 9.22 -4.12 -15.45
CA LEU A 43 10.30 -4.63 -14.64
C LEU A 43 11.58 -4.63 -15.46
N TYR A 44 12.65 -4.11 -14.87
CA TYR A 44 13.98 -4.10 -15.48
C TYR A 44 15.02 -4.67 -14.50
N LEU A 45 15.82 -5.61 -14.98
CA LEU A 45 16.86 -6.30 -14.23
C LEU A 45 18.24 -5.89 -14.79
N PRO A 46 18.82 -4.74 -14.38
CA PRO A 46 20.13 -4.29 -14.86
C PRO A 46 21.25 -5.27 -14.51
N ALA A 47 21.17 -5.90 -13.36
CA ALA A 47 22.10 -6.92 -12.87
C ALA A 47 21.35 -7.98 -12.04
N ARG A 48 21.98 -9.11 -11.73
CA ARG A 48 21.36 -10.19 -10.94
C ARG A 48 20.88 -9.76 -9.55
N SER A 49 21.54 -8.76 -8.96
CA SER A 49 21.22 -8.25 -7.63
C SER A 49 20.27 -7.05 -7.64
N TRP A 50 19.99 -6.45 -8.80
CA TRP A 50 19.19 -5.24 -8.92
C TRP A 50 17.88 -5.48 -9.65
N THR A 51 16.82 -4.89 -9.13
CA THR A 51 15.51 -4.85 -9.78
C THR A 51 14.98 -3.44 -9.75
N LEU A 52 14.64 -2.90 -10.92
CA LEU A 52 13.95 -1.62 -11.05
C LEU A 52 12.55 -1.89 -11.58
N GLY A 53 11.56 -1.22 -11.04
CA GLY A 53 10.18 -1.40 -11.49
C GLY A 53 9.40 -0.10 -11.53
N ALA A 54 8.51 -0.02 -12.51
CA ALA A 54 7.53 1.05 -12.64
C ALA A 54 6.14 0.42 -12.83
N ARG A 55 5.15 0.92 -12.10
CA ARG A 55 3.77 0.45 -12.18
C ARG A 55 2.82 1.63 -12.29
N VAL A 56 1.96 1.59 -13.29
CA VAL A 56 0.85 2.52 -13.46
C VAL A 56 -0.44 1.72 -13.36
N ARG A 57 -1.38 2.16 -12.57
CA ARG A 57 -2.72 1.58 -12.50
C ARG A 57 -3.77 2.69 -12.53
N TYR A 58 -4.73 2.54 -13.40
CA TYR A 58 -5.91 3.38 -13.45
C TYR A 58 -7.14 2.53 -13.21
N LYS A 59 -7.93 2.93 -12.23
CA LYS A 59 -9.18 2.26 -11.89
C LYS A 59 -10.30 3.26 -11.84
N GLU A 60 -11.38 2.95 -12.55
CA GLU A 60 -12.63 3.70 -12.50
C GLU A 60 -13.75 2.78 -12.03
N LYS A 61 -14.58 3.26 -11.12
CA LYS A 61 -15.75 2.54 -10.61
C LYS A 61 -16.83 3.50 -10.18
N ALA A 62 -18.04 3.33 -10.73
CA ALA A 62 -19.20 4.16 -10.40
C ALA A 62 -18.91 5.68 -10.53
N GLY A 63 -18.18 6.08 -11.58
CA GLY A 63 -17.79 7.47 -11.83
C GLY A 63 -16.53 7.93 -11.06
N ASN A 64 -16.12 7.26 -10.01
CA ASN A 64 -14.92 7.60 -9.26
C ASN A 64 -13.69 7.00 -9.92
N ALA A 65 -12.65 7.81 -10.12
CA ALA A 65 -11.40 7.39 -10.74
C ALA A 65 -10.24 7.45 -9.76
N THR A 66 -9.37 6.45 -9.81
CA THR A 66 -8.13 6.40 -9.01
C THR A 66 -6.96 6.05 -9.92
N GLY A 67 -6.02 6.98 -10.07
CA GLY A 67 -4.73 6.76 -10.72
C GLY A 67 -3.66 6.46 -9.65
N ARG A 68 -2.85 5.44 -9.87
CA ARG A 68 -1.71 5.10 -9.00
C ARG A 68 -0.46 4.93 -9.83
N LEU A 69 0.62 5.52 -9.35
CA LEU A 69 1.95 5.41 -9.93
C LEU A 69 2.88 4.92 -8.83
N ARG A 70 3.66 3.89 -9.13
CA ARG A 70 4.69 3.36 -8.23
C ARG A 70 5.99 3.17 -8.99
N PHE A 71 7.06 3.71 -8.45
CA PHE A 71 8.42 3.38 -8.84
C PHE A 71 9.09 2.66 -7.67
N TYR A 72 9.90 1.66 -7.98
CA TYR A 72 10.70 1.00 -6.95
C TYR A 72 12.03 0.53 -7.50
N ALA A 73 13.02 0.56 -6.63
CA ALA A 73 14.33 -0.05 -6.83
C ALA A 73 14.59 -1.03 -5.70
N SER A 74 15.06 -2.21 -6.00
CA SER A 74 15.50 -3.15 -4.99
C SER A 74 16.86 -3.72 -5.32
N VAL A 75 17.66 -3.93 -4.28
CA VAL A 75 18.94 -4.59 -4.34
C VAL A 75 18.94 -5.75 -3.34
N THR A 76 19.44 -6.91 -3.77
CA THR A 76 19.58 -8.09 -2.92
C THR A 76 21.02 -8.57 -3.02
N MET A 77 21.70 -8.58 -1.88
CA MET A 77 23.04 -9.12 -1.71
C MET A 77 22.98 -10.37 -0.83
N LYS A 78 24.12 -11.02 -0.61
CA LYS A 78 24.20 -12.30 0.11
C LYS A 78 23.41 -12.30 1.44
N ASN A 79 23.56 -11.27 2.25
CA ASN A 79 23.01 -11.22 3.60
C ASN A 79 22.03 -10.05 3.82
N TRP A 80 21.93 -9.09 2.91
CA TRP A 80 21.06 -7.96 3.06
C TRP A 80 20.28 -7.65 1.79
N SER A 81 19.16 -7.02 1.96
CA SER A 81 18.31 -6.53 0.88
C SER A 81 17.78 -5.14 1.24
N SER A 82 17.62 -4.30 0.24
CA SER A 82 16.99 -3.00 0.37
C SER A 82 16.00 -2.82 -0.77
N LYS A 83 14.87 -2.20 -0.45
CA LYS A 83 13.85 -1.86 -1.43
C LYS A 83 13.28 -0.49 -1.12
N THR A 84 13.62 0.48 -1.97
CA THR A 84 13.05 1.82 -1.96
C THR A 84 11.87 1.88 -2.91
N SER A 85 10.77 2.48 -2.49
CA SER A 85 9.63 2.73 -3.37
C SER A 85 9.04 4.12 -3.16
N VAL A 86 8.57 4.71 -4.26
CA VAL A 86 7.82 5.96 -4.28
C VAL A 86 6.47 5.66 -4.90
N ASP A 87 5.42 5.93 -4.15
CA ASP A 87 4.03 5.76 -4.55
C ASP A 87 3.35 7.13 -4.65
N TYR A 88 2.62 7.34 -5.71
CA TYR A 88 1.74 8.49 -5.89
C TYR A 88 0.33 8.00 -6.22
N THR A 89 -0.66 8.57 -5.56
CA THR A 89 -2.08 8.29 -5.80
C THR A 89 -2.82 9.58 -6.09
N LYS A 90 -3.67 9.57 -7.11
CA LYS A 90 -4.61 10.64 -7.40
C LYS A 90 -6.01 10.04 -7.46
N TYR A 91 -6.88 10.53 -6.61
CA TYR A 91 -8.31 10.20 -6.59
C TYR A 91 -9.10 11.35 -7.20
N ARG A 92 -10.14 11.01 -7.94
CA ARG A 92 -11.11 11.96 -8.50
C ARG A 92 -12.51 11.41 -8.26
N GLU A 93 -13.33 12.20 -7.61
CA GLU A 93 -14.74 11.89 -7.44
C GLU A 93 -15.48 12.26 -8.73
N GLY A 94 -16.26 11.32 -9.26
CA GLY A 94 -17.09 11.56 -10.42
C GLY A 94 -18.45 12.11 -10.01
N ASN A 95 -19.06 12.87 -10.87
CA ASN A 95 -20.47 13.26 -10.75
C ASN A 95 -21.36 12.02 -10.90
N ALA A 96 -21.50 11.23 -9.84
CA ALA A 96 -22.58 10.26 -9.74
C ALA A 96 -23.87 11.08 -9.64
N GLY A 97 -24.71 11.00 -10.68
CA GLY A 97 -25.86 11.81 -10.93
C GLY A 97 -26.61 12.29 -9.68
N SER A 98 -26.80 13.56 -9.59
CA SER A 98 -27.61 14.28 -8.62
C SER A 98 -28.99 13.62 -8.43
N GLY A 99 -29.06 12.67 -7.49
CA GLY A 99 -30.32 12.16 -6.94
C GLY A 99 -30.66 13.04 -5.74
N THR A 100 -31.59 14.00 -5.96
CA THR A 100 -32.39 14.75 -4.99
C THR A 100 -32.26 14.30 -3.53
N GLY A 101 -31.52 15.07 -2.75
CA GLY A 101 -31.46 14.96 -1.30
C GLY A 101 -30.56 16.08 -0.75
N ASN A 102 -31.18 17.24 -0.42
CA ASN A 102 -30.65 18.36 0.36
C ASN A 102 -29.11 18.44 0.52
N ALA A 103 -28.42 18.93 -0.47
CA ALA A 103 -27.09 19.50 -0.34
C ALA A 103 -27.22 21.02 -0.45
N SER A 104 -27.36 21.68 0.68
CA SER A 104 -27.02 23.10 0.81
C SER A 104 -25.48 23.17 0.73
N SER A 105 -25.04 23.76 -0.33
CA SER A 105 -23.91 24.67 -0.54
C SER A 105 -23.09 24.37 -1.81
N SER A 106 -23.29 25.29 -2.74
CA SER A 106 -22.33 25.95 -3.65
C SER A 106 -21.08 25.13 -4.08
N GLY A 107 -21.07 24.82 -5.38
CA GLY A 107 -19.84 24.55 -6.11
C GLY A 107 -19.71 23.10 -6.56
N THR A 108 -20.06 22.84 -7.81
CA THR A 108 -19.71 21.62 -8.56
C THR A 108 -18.18 21.58 -8.76
N GLN A 109 -17.43 21.36 -7.71
CA GLN A 109 -16.01 21.05 -7.82
C GLN A 109 -15.90 19.52 -7.80
N ASN A 110 -15.44 18.94 -8.91
CA ASN A 110 -14.96 17.56 -8.92
C ASN A 110 -13.89 17.45 -7.81
N ALA A 111 -14.27 16.92 -6.65
CA ALA A 111 -13.34 16.77 -5.56
C ALA A 111 -12.23 15.83 -6.02
N SER A 112 -11.03 16.34 -6.10
CA SER A 112 -9.83 15.55 -6.42
C SER A 112 -8.88 15.62 -5.25
N SER A 113 -8.32 14.49 -4.90
CA SER A 113 -7.31 14.41 -3.86
C SER A 113 -6.11 13.61 -4.31
N SER A 114 -4.97 13.90 -3.74
CA SER A 114 -3.71 13.24 -4.07
C SER A 114 -2.92 12.90 -2.81
N GLY A 115 -2.04 11.93 -2.95
CA GLY A 115 -1.14 11.54 -1.88
C GLY A 115 0.12 10.90 -2.43
N TYR A 116 1.19 10.90 -1.63
CA TYR A 116 2.44 10.24 -1.93
C TYR A 116 2.98 9.52 -0.69
N LEU A 117 3.75 8.48 -0.94
CA LEU A 117 4.45 7.68 0.06
C LEU A 117 5.86 7.39 -0.45
N LEU A 118 6.85 7.74 0.36
CA LEU A 118 8.22 7.26 0.22
C LEU A 118 8.41 6.12 1.23
N ASN A 119 8.77 4.94 0.76
CA ASN A 119 8.93 3.77 1.63
C ASN A 119 10.25 3.06 1.36
N GLU A 120 10.97 2.76 2.43
CA GLU A 120 12.21 2.00 2.42
C GLU A 120 12.03 0.73 3.25
N ASN A 121 12.42 -0.41 2.70
CA ASN A 121 12.43 -1.69 3.40
C ASN A 121 13.84 -2.26 3.35
N ILE A 122 14.42 -2.54 4.50
CA ILE A 122 15.76 -3.10 4.64
C ILE A 122 15.64 -4.46 5.32
N GLY A 123 16.29 -5.46 4.75
CA GLY A 123 16.36 -6.81 5.30
C GLY A 123 17.80 -7.22 5.55
N TYR A 124 18.05 -7.87 6.67
CA TYR A 124 19.32 -8.48 7.00
C TYR A 124 19.11 -9.92 7.50
N HIS A 125 19.91 -10.83 6.99
CA HIS A 125 19.85 -12.24 7.35
C HIS A 125 21.20 -12.72 7.88
N TRP A 126 21.22 -13.20 9.13
CA TRP A 126 22.40 -13.74 9.76
C TRP A 126 22.07 -15.05 10.46
N ARG A 127 22.56 -16.15 9.88
CA ARG A 127 22.37 -17.52 10.41
C ARG A 127 20.92 -17.79 10.89
N TRP A 128 20.71 -17.70 12.20
CA TRP A 128 19.44 -17.97 12.89
C TRP A 128 18.53 -16.73 13.06
N LEU A 129 19.04 -15.53 12.70
CA LEU A 129 18.32 -14.25 12.87
C LEU A 129 18.06 -13.59 11.54
N ARG A 130 16.80 -13.20 11.31
CA ARG A 130 16.40 -12.32 10.21
C ARG A 130 15.79 -11.06 10.77
N LEU A 131 16.34 -9.91 10.40
CA LEU A 131 15.85 -8.59 10.74
C LEU A 131 15.24 -7.96 9.49
N GLN A 132 14.11 -7.31 9.62
CA GLN A 132 13.47 -6.53 8.57
C GLN A 132 13.00 -5.20 9.16
N GLY A 133 13.54 -4.11 8.65
CA GLY A 133 13.13 -2.75 8.98
C GLY A 133 12.32 -2.16 7.84
N SER A 134 11.34 -1.33 8.17
CA SER A 134 10.59 -0.53 7.22
C SER A 134 10.48 0.89 7.74
N PHE A 135 10.61 1.85 6.84
CA PHE A 135 10.43 3.28 7.11
C PHE A 135 9.59 3.87 6.00
N GLY A 136 8.54 4.61 6.34
CA GLY A 136 7.65 5.25 5.39
C GLY A 136 7.35 6.70 5.80
N TYR A 137 7.56 7.66 4.89
CA TYR A 137 7.00 9.01 5.00
C TYR A 137 5.83 9.13 4.05
N PHE A 138 4.69 9.58 4.56
CA PHE A 138 3.46 9.68 3.80
C PHE A 138 2.80 11.04 3.97
N HIS A 139 2.19 11.51 2.88
CA HIS A 139 1.32 12.68 2.87
C HIS A 139 0.16 12.44 1.94
N THR A 140 -1.07 12.58 2.42
CA THR A 140 -2.28 12.51 1.61
C THR A 140 -3.24 13.62 2.01
N GLN A 141 -3.90 14.21 1.02
CA GLN A 141 -4.83 15.31 1.26
C GLN A 141 -6.08 14.86 2.02
N ASP A 142 -6.53 13.64 1.77
CA ASP A 142 -7.68 13.05 2.46
C ASP A 142 -7.61 11.51 2.49
N PHE A 143 -8.62 10.87 3.09
CA PHE A 143 -8.73 9.43 3.19
C PHE A 143 -8.99 8.74 1.82
N ALA A 144 -9.55 9.44 0.82
CA ALA A 144 -9.81 8.87 -0.50
C ALA A 144 -8.51 8.61 -1.28
N SER A 145 -7.48 9.43 -1.04
CA SER A 145 -6.14 9.30 -1.63
C SER A 145 -5.18 8.42 -0.83
N ARG A 146 -5.67 7.67 0.19
CA ARG A 146 -4.82 6.77 0.99
C ARG A 146 -4.02 5.79 0.16
N ILE A 147 -2.82 5.50 0.62
CA ILE A 147 -1.88 4.60 -0.06
C ILE A 147 -1.72 3.33 0.76
N TYR A 148 -1.70 2.20 0.06
CA TYR A 148 -1.42 0.90 0.67
C TYR A 148 -0.02 0.45 0.26
N ALA A 149 0.82 0.18 1.25
CA ALA A 149 2.15 -0.36 1.02
C ALA A 149 2.41 -1.60 1.87
N TYR A 150 3.30 -2.44 1.36
CA TYR A 150 3.75 -3.62 2.09
C TYR A 150 4.64 -3.16 3.26
N GLU A 151 4.37 -3.74 4.42
CA GLU A 151 5.17 -3.63 5.63
C GLU A 151 5.53 -5.05 6.10
N PRO A 152 6.76 -5.34 6.53
CA PRO A 152 7.09 -6.63 7.12
C PRO A 152 6.19 -6.94 8.33
N GLY A 153 5.75 -8.19 8.46
CA GLY A 153 4.84 -8.60 9.53
C GLY A 153 5.10 -10.01 10.02
N LEU A 154 4.21 -10.49 10.88
CA LEU A 154 4.23 -11.84 11.43
C LEU A 154 3.89 -12.89 10.36
N LEU A 155 4.10 -14.17 10.67
CA LEU A 155 3.69 -15.25 9.78
C LEU A 155 2.17 -15.33 9.68
N TYR A 156 1.69 -15.59 8.46
CA TYR A 156 0.26 -15.74 8.15
C TYR A 156 -0.57 -14.46 8.33
N GLN A 157 0.06 -13.33 8.59
CA GLN A 157 -0.57 -12.03 8.65
C GLN A 157 -0.43 -11.32 7.31
N MET A 158 -1.52 -10.73 6.82
CA MET A 158 -1.47 -9.86 5.65
C MET A 158 -1.03 -8.46 6.08
N SER A 159 0.22 -8.13 5.82
CA SER A 159 0.86 -6.88 6.27
C SER A 159 0.81 -5.82 5.19
N PHE A 160 -0.35 -5.17 5.02
CA PHE A 160 -0.50 -3.96 4.22
C PHE A 160 -0.93 -2.81 5.11
N GLY A 161 -0.02 -1.89 5.37
CA GLY A 161 -0.32 -0.63 6.05
C GLY A 161 -1.18 0.27 5.16
N SER A 162 -2.18 0.93 5.75
CA SER A 162 -2.96 2.01 5.13
C SER A 162 -2.43 3.34 5.64
N TYR A 163 -1.93 4.16 4.73
CA TYR A 163 -1.30 5.44 5.03
C TYR A 163 -2.21 6.56 4.57
N PHE A 164 -2.63 7.44 5.49
CA PHE A 164 -3.47 8.61 5.22
C PHE A 164 -3.17 9.74 6.21
N GLY A 165 -3.34 10.99 5.77
CA GLY A 165 -2.87 12.18 6.48
C GLY A 165 -1.39 12.45 6.20
N GLU A 166 -0.69 13.03 7.15
CA GLU A 166 0.74 13.30 7.06
C GLU A 166 1.47 12.71 8.26
N GLY A 167 2.58 12.02 8.01
CA GLY A 167 3.35 11.40 9.08
C GLY A 167 4.46 10.49 8.61
N ILE A 168 5.09 9.87 9.60
CA ILE A 168 6.10 8.82 9.40
C ILE A 168 5.64 7.53 10.08
N ARG A 169 5.96 6.41 9.46
CA ARG A 169 5.80 5.09 10.06
C ARG A 169 7.10 4.32 9.94
N TYR A 170 7.47 3.67 11.01
CA TYR A 170 8.58 2.72 11.02
C TYR A 170 8.15 1.42 11.70
N ALA A 171 8.69 0.31 11.22
CA ALA A 171 8.48 -0.99 11.81
C ALA A 171 9.78 -1.79 11.78
N LEU A 172 9.98 -2.59 12.81
CA LEU A 172 11.08 -3.53 12.92
C LEU A 172 10.52 -4.90 13.22
N VAL A 173 10.88 -5.89 12.40
CA VAL A 173 10.53 -7.30 12.60
C VAL A 173 11.81 -8.09 12.82
N ALA A 174 11.89 -8.79 13.93
CA ALA A 174 12.94 -9.74 14.25
C ALA A 174 12.36 -11.16 14.23
N ARG A 175 12.95 -12.03 13.41
CA ARG A 175 12.58 -13.43 13.32
C ARG A 175 13.79 -14.29 13.68
N SER A 176 13.63 -15.13 14.70
CA SER A 176 14.69 -15.99 15.23
C SER A 176 14.28 -17.46 15.22
N GLU A 177 15.07 -18.30 14.58
CA GLU A 177 14.97 -19.77 14.65
C GLU A 177 15.88 -20.26 15.79
N ILE A 178 15.36 -20.30 17.02
CA ILE A 178 16.10 -20.67 18.22
C ILE A 178 16.50 -22.15 18.17
N SER A 179 15.62 -23.00 17.66
CA SER A 179 15.87 -24.43 17.44
C SER A 179 15.07 -24.93 16.25
N HIS A 180 15.29 -26.19 15.83
CA HIS A 180 14.45 -26.82 14.78
C HIS A 180 12.97 -26.86 15.11
N HIS A 181 12.62 -26.78 16.38
CA HIS A 181 11.24 -26.82 16.86
C HIS A 181 10.67 -25.46 17.23
N LEU A 182 11.51 -24.43 17.48
CA LEU A 182 11.06 -23.15 18.03
C LEU A 182 11.45 -21.97 17.14
N LEU A 183 10.44 -21.31 16.61
CA LEU A 183 10.54 -20.04 15.90
C LEU A 183 9.85 -18.95 16.70
N VAL A 184 10.55 -17.85 16.93
CA VAL A 184 10.02 -16.65 17.58
C VAL A 184 10.09 -15.47 16.62
N ILE A 185 9.01 -14.71 16.53
CA ILE A 185 8.92 -13.49 15.72
C ILE A 185 8.40 -12.39 16.61
N ALA A 186 9.06 -11.24 16.59
CA ALA A 186 8.61 -10.03 17.26
C ALA A 186 8.55 -8.88 16.24
N LYS A 187 7.48 -8.10 16.29
CA LYS A 187 7.29 -6.88 15.49
C LYS A 187 7.04 -5.71 16.42
N LEU A 188 7.78 -4.63 16.21
CA LEU A 188 7.56 -3.32 16.80
C LEU A 188 7.23 -2.35 15.68
N GLY A 189 6.08 -1.69 15.75
CA GLY A 189 5.65 -0.65 14.83
C GLY A 189 5.42 0.67 15.54
N SER A 190 5.64 1.77 14.86
CA SER A 190 5.30 3.10 15.37
C SER A 190 4.89 4.02 14.23
N THR A 191 3.89 4.85 14.49
CA THR A 191 3.42 5.89 13.58
C THR A 191 3.34 7.21 14.31
N ASP A 192 3.97 8.22 13.74
CA ASP A 192 3.91 9.60 14.20
C ASP A 192 3.20 10.46 13.15
N TYR A 193 2.05 11.02 13.52
CA TYR A 193 1.28 11.91 12.65
C TYR A 193 1.67 13.37 12.91
N PHE A 194 1.75 14.16 11.84
CA PHE A 194 2.08 15.58 11.89
C PHE A 194 0.86 16.49 11.74
N ASP A 195 -0.26 15.92 11.25
CA ASP A 195 -1.47 16.64 10.88
C ASP A 195 -2.60 16.52 11.90
N ARG A 196 -2.38 15.82 13.03
CA ARG A 196 -3.43 15.57 14.02
C ARG A 196 -2.90 15.42 15.43
N THR A 197 -3.75 15.70 16.40
CA THR A 197 -3.49 15.55 17.83
C THR A 197 -4.25 14.37 18.46
N HIS A 198 -5.14 13.73 17.69
CA HIS A 198 -5.92 12.56 18.11
C HIS A 198 -5.96 11.54 16.99
N ILE A 199 -5.81 10.27 17.32
CA ILE A 199 -5.83 9.14 16.39
C ILE A 199 -7.10 8.34 16.65
N SER A 200 -7.84 7.96 15.60
CA SER A 200 -9.11 7.25 15.67
C SER A 200 -10.24 8.07 16.33
N SER A 201 -11.32 7.43 16.74
CA SER A 201 -12.48 8.08 17.38
C SER A 201 -13.23 7.11 18.28
N GLY A 202 -14.03 7.65 19.23
CA GLY A 202 -14.85 6.88 20.15
C GLY A 202 -14.00 6.07 21.14
N LEU A 203 -14.35 4.81 21.38
CA LEU A 203 -13.65 3.96 22.36
C LEU A 203 -12.21 3.58 21.97
N GLN A 204 -11.82 3.82 20.71
CA GLN A 204 -10.48 3.55 20.20
C GLN A 204 -9.67 4.83 20.01
N GLU A 205 -10.12 5.95 20.54
CA GLU A 205 -9.42 7.22 20.44
C GLU A 205 -8.15 7.21 21.29
N ILE A 206 -7.06 7.62 20.67
CA ILE A 206 -5.77 7.82 21.32
C ILE A 206 -5.53 9.34 21.38
N ALA A 207 -5.45 9.89 22.59
CA ALA A 207 -5.10 11.29 22.80
C ALA A 207 -3.61 11.48 22.55
N GLY A 208 -3.27 11.91 21.34
CA GLY A 208 -1.92 12.12 20.88
C GLY A 208 -1.75 11.87 19.38
N SER A 209 -0.59 12.25 18.86
CA SER A 209 -0.20 12.07 17.46
C SER A 209 0.65 10.81 17.23
N HIS A 210 0.93 10.05 18.27
CA HIS A 210 1.81 8.89 18.26
C HIS A 210 1.06 7.60 18.57
N GLN A 211 1.30 6.56 17.80
CA GLN A 211 0.77 5.21 18.01
C GLN A 211 1.90 4.19 17.90
N MET A 212 1.98 3.28 18.88
CA MET A 212 2.93 2.17 18.88
C MET A 212 2.19 0.85 18.93
N ASP A 213 2.69 -0.14 18.19
CA ASP A 213 2.19 -1.51 18.18
C ASP A 213 3.34 -2.51 18.42
N LEU A 214 3.09 -3.48 19.31
CA LEU A 214 4.00 -4.58 19.60
C LEU A 214 3.26 -5.88 19.39
N GLU A 215 3.80 -6.74 18.52
CA GLU A 215 3.23 -8.05 18.25
C GLU A 215 4.31 -9.13 18.43
N VAL A 216 3.97 -10.23 19.10
CA VAL A 216 4.88 -11.37 19.30
C VAL A 216 4.19 -12.66 18.87
N GLN A 217 4.87 -13.47 18.09
CA GLN A 217 4.40 -14.76 17.63
C GLN A 217 5.44 -15.86 17.95
N VAL A 218 4.97 -16.92 18.57
CA VAL A 218 5.75 -18.12 18.83
C VAL A 218 5.17 -19.28 18.03
N LYS A 219 6.00 -19.97 17.26
CA LYS A 219 5.62 -21.17 16.51
C LYS A 219 6.42 -22.36 16.98
N TRP A 220 5.73 -23.37 17.50
CA TRP A 220 6.29 -24.65 17.83
C TRP A 220 6.04 -25.66 16.70
N LYS A 221 7.06 -26.44 16.34
CA LYS A 221 6.98 -27.54 15.36
C LYS A 221 7.23 -28.85 16.11
N TRP A 222 6.37 -29.80 15.92
CA TRP A 222 6.48 -31.17 16.45
C TRP A 222 7.49 -31.99 15.65
#